data_82aacdb977403312957c6d273c75741b
#
_entry.id   82aacdb977403312957c6d273c75741b
#
_cell.length_a   1.000
_cell.length_b   1.000
_cell.length_c   1.000
_cell.angle_alpha   90.00
_cell.angle_beta   90.00
_cell.angle_gamma   90.00
#
_symmetry.space_group_name_H-M   'P 1'
#
loop_
_entity.id
_entity.type
_entity.pdbx_description
1 polymer ?
#
loop_
_entity_poly.entity_id
_entity_poly.type
_entity_poly.pdbx_seq_one_letter_code
_entity_poly.pdbx_strand_id
1 'polypeptide(L)'
;MSGDGVVMVDVILPMEKAGDEKARRAAAAARLGISPSRIRELRLVKESIDSRQKKILFQLRLLAGVDEPLPPEHLPSRDYPPVRGAAPVALIVGFGPAGMFAALRCLELGVKPVVLERGKDVSSRRFDLAPIMRQGRVIEDSNYCFGEGGAGTFSDGKLFTRATKRGPVRDVYETFVAHGAPRQILTDAHPHIGSNLLPNVVKAIRKSILQAGGEIHFNARVEHLLRSADGRRVRGVACADGREFEANAVLLATGHSARDVYRMLLADGLVLEQKPFAVGVRIEHPQAFVDARQYHL
;
A
#
# COMPACT_ATOMS: atom_id res chain seq x y z
N MET A 1 -20.47 16.74 33.70
CA MET A 1 -19.47 15.72 33.39
C MET A 1 -18.60 16.30 32.29
N SER A 2 -17.44 16.74 32.66
CA SER A 2 -16.41 17.36 31.79
C SER A 2 -15.85 16.28 30.87
N GLY A 3 -16.39 16.19 29.66
CA GLY A 3 -15.71 15.47 28.61
C GLY A 3 -14.69 16.42 28.01
N ASP A 4 -13.50 15.89 27.74
CA ASP A 4 -12.44 16.57 27.02
C ASP A 4 -13.04 17.34 25.83
N GLY A 5 -12.62 18.60 25.63
CA GLY A 5 -13.18 19.47 24.59
C GLY A 5 -12.93 19.02 23.15
N VAL A 6 -12.50 17.76 22.97
CA VAL A 6 -12.27 17.13 21.66
C VAL A 6 -13.36 16.09 21.38
N VAL A 7 -14.18 16.34 20.36
CA VAL A 7 -15.37 15.52 20.04
C VAL A 7 -15.36 15.08 18.59
N MET A 8 -15.64 13.81 18.35
CA MET A 8 -15.88 13.27 17.01
C MET A 8 -17.34 13.51 16.60
N VAL A 9 -17.55 14.08 15.40
CA VAL A 9 -18.87 14.38 14.87
C VAL A 9 -18.98 13.97 13.40
N ASP A 10 -20.06 13.28 13.07
CA ASP A 10 -20.40 12.92 11.70
C ASP A 10 -21.43 13.92 11.16
N VAL A 11 -21.13 14.51 10.00
CA VAL A 11 -22.02 15.47 9.31
C VAL A 11 -22.20 15.07 7.85
N ILE A 12 -23.33 15.48 7.27
CA ILE A 12 -23.64 15.26 5.87
C ILE A 12 -23.81 16.63 5.21
N LEU A 13 -23.08 16.87 4.14
CA LEU A 13 -23.14 18.11 3.38
C LEU A 13 -23.33 17.83 1.89
N PRO A 14 -24.04 18.71 1.16
CA PRO A 14 -24.06 18.65 -0.30
C PRO A 14 -22.68 18.94 -0.86
N MET A 15 -22.40 18.41 -2.06
CA MET A 15 -21.09 18.46 -2.72
C MET A 15 -20.49 19.88 -2.74
N GLU A 16 -21.29 20.87 -3.11
CA GLU A 16 -20.88 22.27 -3.22
C GLU A 16 -20.49 22.94 -1.87
N LYS A 17 -20.90 22.32 -0.75
CA LYS A 17 -20.62 22.81 0.61
C LYS A 17 -19.57 21.96 1.36
N ALA A 18 -19.26 20.79 0.85
CA ALA A 18 -18.38 19.86 1.54
C ALA A 18 -16.95 20.41 1.73
N GLY A 19 -16.45 21.23 0.79
CA GLY A 19 -15.15 21.90 0.88
C GLY A 19 -15.15 23.18 1.74
N ASP A 20 -16.31 23.75 2.05
CA ASP A 20 -16.42 25.01 2.79
C ASP A 20 -16.26 24.79 4.31
N GLU A 21 -15.22 25.38 4.89
CA GLU A 21 -14.98 25.25 6.34
C GLU A 21 -16.11 25.85 7.19
N LYS A 22 -16.72 26.96 6.74
CA LYS A 22 -17.84 27.58 7.46
C LYS A 22 -19.05 26.65 7.47
N ALA A 23 -19.35 26.00 6.35
CA ALA A 23 -20.44 25.04 6.27
C ALA A 23 -20.16 23.80 7.13
N ARG A 24 -18.94 23.27 7.11
CA ARG A 24 -18.50 22.16 8.00
C ARG A 24 -18.69 22.53 9.48
N ARG A 25 -18.24 23.73 9.87
CA ARG A 25 -18.34 24.24 11.24
C ARG A 25 -19.78 24.42 11.67
N ALA A 26 -20.63 25.00 10.83
CA ALA A 26 -22.05 25.17 11.12
C ALA A 26 -22.77 23.82 11.27
N ALA A 27 -22.50 22.87 10.40
CA ALA A 27 -23.09 21.52 10.45
C ALA A 27 -22.61 20.76 11.70
N ALA A 28 -21.33 20.84 12.05
CA ALA A 28 -20.78 20.23 13.26
C ALA A 28 -21.41 20.83 14.53
N ALA A 29 -21.53 22.15 14.60
CA ALA A 29 -22.14 22.86 15.73
C ALA A 29 -23.62 22.47 15.90
N ALA A 30 -24.39 22.45 14.81
CA ALA A 30 -25.78 22.01 14.82
C ALA A 30 -25.92 20.57 15.32
N ARG A 31 -25.02 19.67 14.89
CA ARG A 31 -25.03 18.26 15.32
C ARG A 31 -24.69 18.09 16.80
N LEU A 32 -23.82 18.96 17.34
CA LEU A 32 -23.40 18.96 18.74
C LEU A 32 -24.36 19.75 19.64
N GLY A 33 -25.31 20.52 19.08
CA GLY A 33 -26.23 21.37 19.85
C GLY A 33 -25.54 22.58 20.49
N ILE A 34 -24.47 23.12 19.87
CA ILE A 34 -23.68 24.23 20.39
C ILE A 34 -23.60 25.39 19.39
N SER A 35 -23.13 26.57 19.85
CA SER A 35 -22.82 27.68 18.95
C SER A 35 -21.59 27.35 18.09
N PRO A 36 -21.56 27.71 16.78
CA PRO A 36 -20.38 27.55 15.93
C PRO A 36 -19.12 28.24 16.46
N SER A 37 -19.28 29.33 17.26
CA SER A 37 -18.17 30.05 17.89
C SER A 37 -17.42 29.25 18.96
N ARG A 38 -18.04 28.23 19.53
CA ARG A 38 -17.42 27.31 20.50
C ARG A 38 -16.49 26.29 19.84
N ILE A 39 -16.65 26.05 18.55
CA ILE A 39 -15.72 25.17 17.82
C ILE A 39 -14.48 25.99 17.48
N ARG A 40 -13.35 25.73 18.13
CA ARG A 40 -12.08 26.41 17.92
C ARG A 40 -11.36 25.92 16.68
N GLU A 41 -11.38 24.59 16.47
CA GLU A 41 -10.71 23.94 15.34
C GLU A 41 -11.54 22.75 14.85
N LEU A 42 -11.47 22.48 13.54
CA LEU A 42 -12.04 21.28 12.91
C LEU A 42 -10.98 20.57 12.10
N ARG A 43 -10.93 19.26 12.24
CA ARG A 43 -10.04 18.40 11.44
C ARG A 43 -10.85 17.31 10.75
N LEU A 44 -10.64 17.16 9.45
CA LEU A 44 -11.25 16.09 8.67
C LEU A 44 -10.56 14.76 9.00
N VAL A 45 -11.34 13.77 9.45
CA VAL A 45 -10.86 12.43 9.79
C VAL A 45 -11.20 11.43 8.70
N LYS A 46 -12.41 11.58 8.11
CA LYS A 46 -12.85 10.71 7.01
C LYS A 46 -13.82 11.45 6.10
N GLU A 47 -13.67 11.21 4.81
CA GLU A 47 -14.58 11.70 3.78
C GLU A 47 -15.06 10.54 2.91
N SER A 48 -16.36 10.52 2.61
CA SER A 48 -16.95 9.59 1.65
C SER A 48 -18.08 10.25 0.87
N ILE A 49 -18.18 9.86 -0.40
CA ILE A 49 -19.22 10.34 -1.31
C ILE A 49 -20.42 9.39 -1.25
N ASP A 50 -21.61 9.93 -1.12
CA ASP A 50 -22.87 9.20 -1.24
C ASP A 50 -23.64 9.70 -2.49
N SER A 51 -23.59 8.92 -3.55
CA SER A 51 -24.26 9.19 -4.83
C SER A 51 -25.45 8.27 -5.10
N ARG A 52 -25.98 7.62 -4.08
CA ARG A 52 -27.14 6.69 -4.22
C ARG A 52 -28.46 7.41 -4.49
N GLN A 53 -28.53 8.69 -4.20
CA GLN A 53 -29.71 9.52 -4.42
C GLN A 53 -29.42 10.58 -5.49
N LYS A 54 -30.47 11.26 -5.98
CA LYS A 54 -30.37 12.31 -7.00
C LYS A 54 -29.38 13.43 -6.63
N LYS A 55 -29.25 13.75 -5.34
CA LYS A 55 -28.26 14.73 -4.86
C LYS A 55 -27.03 14.01 -4.33
N ILE A 56 -25.86 14.41 -4.81
CA ILE A 56 -24.58 13.92 -4.31
C ILE A 56 -24.33 14.55 -2.94
N LEU A 57 -24.09 13.71 -1.95
CA LEU A 57 -23.81 14.11 -0.58
C LEU A 57 -22.43 13.64 -0.17
N PHE A 58 -21.77 14.42 0.66
CA PHE A 58 -20.53 14.07 1.33
C PHE A 58 -20.82 13.72 2.79
N GLN A 59 -20.41 12.54 3.20
CA GLN A 59 -20.41 12.12 4.60
C GLN A 59 -19.01 12.40 5.17
N LEU A 60 -18.95 13.32 6.11
CA LEU A 60 -17.69 13.78 6.71
C LEU A 60 -17.66 13.37 8.18
N ARG A 61 -16.58 12.74 8.60
CA ARG A 61 -16.24 12.57 10.01
C ARG A 61 -15.22 13.63 10.38
N LEU A 62 -15.58 14.46 11.34
CA LEU A 62 -14.80 15.59 11.80
C LEU A 62 -14.39 15.39 13.25
N LEU A 63 -13.19 15.80 13.59
CA LEU A 63 -12.74 15.99 14.97
C LEU A 63 -12.89 17.47 15.28
N ALA A 64 -13.68 17.81 16.31
CA ALA A 64 -13.96 19.18 16.72
C ALA A 64 -13.30 19.48 18.07
N GLY A 65 -12.51 20.55 18.14
CA GLY A 65 -12.06 21.16 19.38
C GLY A 65 -13.11 22.15 19.87
N VAL A 66 -13.83 21.78 20.94
CA VAL A 66 -14.88 22.61 21.53
C VAL A 66 -14.31 23.36 22.72
N ASP A 67 -14.38 24.68 22.66
CA ASP A 67 -13.81 25.64 23.61
C ASP A 67 -12.27 25.62 23.72
N GLU A 68 -11.60 24.60 23.20
CA GLU A 68 -10.15 24.45 23.14
C GLU A 68 -9.69 24.00 21.74
N PRO A 69 -8.43 24.25 21.36
CA PRO A 69 -7.86 23.79 20.09
C PRO A 69 -7.68 22.27 20.11
N LEU A 70 -7.61 21.67 18.92
CA LEU A 70 -7.24 20.27 18.78
C LEU A 70 -5.75 20.06 19.12
N PRO A 71 -5.38 18.87 19.63
CA PRO A 71 -3.97 18.52 19.78
C PRO A 71 -3.26 18.61 18.40
N PRO A 72 -1.97 18.95 18.39
CA PRO A 72 -1.20 18.98 17.15
C PRO A 72 -1.34 17.69 16.35
N GLU A 73 -1.52 17.82 15.05
CA GLU A 73 -1.52 16.68 14.17
C GLU A 73 -0.10 16.17 13.97
N HIS A 74 0.17 14.96 14.42
CA HIS A 74 1.43 14.30 14.09
C HIS A 74 1.38 13.78 12.67
N LEU A 75 2.31 14.26 11.84
CA LEU A 75 2.54 13.68 10.52
C LEU A 75 3.16 12.29 10.69
N PRO A 76 2.66 11.30 9.96
CA PRO A 76 3.31 10.01 9.96
C PRO A 76 4.78 10.13 9.57
N SER A 77 5.65 9.68 10.44
CA SER A 77 7.07 9.50 10.19
C SER A 77 7.43 8.05 10.45
N ARG A 78 8.42 7.54 9.77
CA ARG A 78 8.92 6.17 9.94
C ARG A 78 10.43 6.19 9.97
N ASP A 79 10.97 5.92 11.14
CA ASP A 79 12.40 5.74 11.33
C ASP A 79 12.69 4.25 11.53
N TYR A 80 13.61 3.74 10.74
CA TYR A 80 13.99 2.34 10.81
C TYR A 80 15.37 2.26 11.47
N PRO A 81 15.50 1.55 12.60
CA PRO A 81 16.78 1.43 13.27
C PRO A 81 17.78 0.71 12.36
N PRO A 82 19.05 1.19 12.30
CA PRO A 82 20.08 0.52 11.53
C PRO A 82 20.32 -0.90 12.04
N VAL A 83 20.29 -1.87 11.15
CA VAL A 83 20.65 -3.25 11.48
C VAL A 83 22.14 -3.33 11.69
N ARG A 84 22.59 -3.86 12.84
CA ARG A 84 24.00 -3.91 13.27
C ARG A 84 24.47 -5.34 13.54
N GLY A 85 25.73 -5.58 13.25
CA GLY A 85 26.43 -6.81 13.66
C GLY A 85 25.84 -8.09 13.07
N ALA A 86 25.80 -9.14 13.88
CA ALA A 86 25.31 -10.46 13.51
C ALA A 86 23.78 -10.59 13.61
N ALA A 87 23.04 -9.59 13.09
CA ALA A 87 21.58 -9.66 13.06
C ALA A 87 21.12 -10.87 12.24
N PRO A 88 20.01 -11.52 12.64
CA PRO A 88 19.41 -12.57 11.82
C PRO A 88 19.01 -12.02 10.45
N VAL A 89 19.16 -12.84 9.41
CA VAL A 89 18.86 -12.48 8.02
C VAL A 89 17.54 -13.10 7.62
N ALA A 90 16.67 -12.29 7.03
CA ALA A 90 15.46 -12.75 6.31
C ALA A 90 15.62 -12.50 4.82
N LEU A 91 15.59 -13.57 4.02
CA LEU A 91 15.47 -13.49 2.57
C LEU A 91 14.01 -13.24 2.20
N ILE A 92 13.79 -12.26 1.35
CA ILE A 92 12.47 -11.89 0.84
C ILE A 92 12.50 -12.00 -0.68
N VAL A 93 11.78 -12.98 -1.22
CA VAL A 93 11.70 -13.22 -2.66
C VAL A 93 10.53 -12.46 -3.25
N GLY A 94 10.82 -11.41 -4.00
CA GLY A 94 9.86 -10.46 -4.60
C GLY A 94 9.82 -9.13 -3.85
N PHE A 95 9.89 -8.02 -4.62
CA PHE A 95 9.86 -6.65 -4.11
C PHE A 95 8.56 -5.92 -4.51
N GLY A 96 7.44 -6.65 -4.49
CA GLY A 96 6.10 -6.10 -4.55
C GLY A 96 5.65 -5.56 -3.19
N PRO A 97 4.38 -5.14 -3.02
CA PRO A 97 3.88 -4.58 -1.76
C PRO A 97 4.16 -5.48 -0.55
N ALA A 98 3.91 -6.79 -0.66
CA ALA A 98 4.17 -7.73 0.43
C ALA A 98 5.66 -7.76 0.83
N GLY A 99 6.56 -7.82 -0.16
CA GLY A 99 8.01 -7.84 0.10
C GLY A 99 8.52 -6.52 0.66
N MET A 100 8.03 -5.37 0.17
CA MET A 100 8.39 -4.06 0.70
C MET A 100 8.01 -3.91 2.18
N PHE A 101 6.77 -4.21 2.52
CA PHE A 101 6.31 -4.13 3.92
C PHE A 101 6.97 -5.17 4.82
N ALA A 102 7.25 -6.37 4.31
CA ALA A 102 8.02 -7.37 5.03
C ALA A 102 9.44 -6.89 5.35
N ALA A 103 10.11 -6.24 4.39
CA ALA A 103 11.45 -5.69 4.58
C ALA A 103 11.45 -4.59 5.64
N LEU A 104 10.50 -3.65 5.58
CA LEU A 104 10.35 -2.60 6.59
C LEU A 104 10.08 -3.21 7.98
N ARG A 105 9.21 -4.22 8.05
CA ARG A 105 8.90 -4.91 9.30
C ARG A 105 10.10 -5.67 9.87
N CYS A 106 10.93 -6.28 9.02
CA CYS A 106 12.18 -6.89 9.45
C CYS A 106 13.09 -5.88 10.14
N LEU A 107 13.25 -4.68 9.56
CA LEU A 107 14.07 -3.61 10.15
C LEU A 107 13.55 -3.18 11.53
N GLU A 108 12.23 -3.01 11.67
CA GLU A 108 11.60 -2.69 12.98
C GLU A 108 11.89 -3.75 14.04
N LEU A 109 12.06 -5.01 13.62
CA LEU A 109 12.37 -6.14 14.50
C LEU A 109 13.88 -6.41 14.68
N GLY A 110 14.75 -5.57 14.10
CA GLY A 110 16.20 -5.76 14.16
C GLY A 110 16.70 -6.94 13.31
N VAL A 111 15.91 -7.38 12.32
CA VAL A 111 16.25 -8.44 11.37
C VAL A 111 16.74 -7.79 10.06
N LYS A 112 17.85 -8.28 9.51
CA LYS A 112 18.38 -7.78 8.24
C LYS A 112 17.56 -8.33 7.06
N PRO A 113 16.82 -7.50 6.33
CA PRO A 113 16.15 -7.94 5.11
C PRO A 113 17.15 -7.99 3.96
N VAL A 114 17.15 -9.10 3.22
CA VAL A 114 17.82 -9.26 1.93
C VAL A 114 16.74 -9.57 0.91
N VAL A 115 16.47 -8.63 0.01
CA VAL A 115 15.37 -8.73 -0.95
C VAL A 115 15.91 -9.14 -2.31
N LEU A 116 15.29 -10.14 -2.92
CA LEU A 116 15.61 -10.63 -4.26
C LEU A 116 14.41 -10.34 -5.18
N GLU A 117 14.61 -9.44 -6.14
CA GLU A 117 13.59 -9.10 -7.13
C GLU A 117 14.05 -9.57 -8.53
N ARG A 118 13.19 -10.35 -9.19
CA ARG A 118 13.52 -10.88 -10.52
C ARG A 118 13.62 -9.80 -11.60
N GLY A 119 12.79 -8.76 -11.47
CA GLY A 119 12.77 -7.65 -12.41
C GLY A 119 13.70 -6.52 -12.04
N LYS A 120 13.55 -5.42 -12.76
CA LYS A 120 14.37 -4.22 -12.59
C LYS A 120 13.78 -3.26 -11.55
N ASP A 121 14.59 -2.27 -11.17
CA ASP A 121 14.13 -1.13 -10.40
C ASP A 121 13.04 -0.32 -11.14
N VAL A 122 12.26 0.44 -10.41
CA VAL A 122 11.09 1.14 -10.96
C VAL A 122 11.42 2.12 -12.10
N SER A 123 12.62 2.67 -12.12
CA SER A 123 13.04 3.61 -13.18
C SER A 123 13.37 2.87 -14.48
N SER A 124 14.11 1.78 -14.38
CA SER A 124 14.52 0.93 -15.50
C SER A 124 13.33 0.11 -16.04
N ARG A 125 12.49 -0.43 -15.12
CA ARG A 125 11.30 -1.22 -15.45
C ARG A 125 10.33 -0.48 -16.39
N ARG A 126 10.24 0.82 -16.26
CA ARG A 126 9.42 1.67 -17.15
C ARG A 126 9.73 1.46 -18.63
N PHE A 127 10.99 1.22 -18.97
CA PHE A 127 11.41 0.96 -20.37
C PHE A 127 11.02 -0.44 -20.84
N ASP A 128 10.90 -1.39 -19.93
CA ASP A 128 10.47 -2.76 -20.25
C ASP A 128 8.97 -2.87 -20.52
N LEU A 129 8.19 -1.88 -20.09
CA LEU A 129 6.75 -1.79 -20.40
C LEU A 129 6.49 -1.25 -21.80
N ALA A 130 7.37 -0.45 -22.37
CA ALA A 130 7.19 0.15 -23.70
C ALA A 130 7.00 -0.89 -24.82
N PRO A 131 7.74 -2.01 -24.89
CA PRO A 131 7.52 -3.07 -25.87
C PRO A 131 6.15 -3.74 -25.73
N ILE A 132 5.60 -3.86 -24.53
CA ILE A 132 4.26 -4.40 -24.31
C ILE A 132 3.21 -3.49 -24.97
N MET A 133 3.29 -2.19 -24.73
CA MET A 133 2.37 -1.20 -25.23
C MET A 133 2.44 -1.02 -26.76
N ARG A 134 3.64 -1.12 -27.34
CA ARG A 134 3.89 -0.81 -28.75
C ARG A 134 3.85 -2.03 -29.67
N GLN A 135 4.21 -3.20 -29.14
CA GLN A 135 4.50 -4.40 -29.94
C GLN A 135 3.82 -5.66 -29.39
N GLY A 136 3.11 -5.59 -28.24
CA GLY A 136 2.57 -6.78 -27.58
C GLY A 136 3.65 -7.73 -27.01
N ARG A 137 4.92 -7.31 -26.96
CA ARG A 137 6.04 -8.15 -26.52
C ARG A 137 6.29 -7.99 -25.02
N VAL A 138 6.10 -9.08 -24.29
CA VAL A 138 6.35 -9.13 -22.84
C VAL A 138 7.81 -9.51 -22.58
N ILE A 139 8.49 -8.77 -21.69
CA ILE A 139 9.78 -9.15 -21.15
C ILE A 139 9.52 -10.02 -19.91
N GLU A 140 10.01 -11.26 -19.91
CA GLU A 140 9.61 -12.29 -18.97
C GLU A 140 9.81 -11.89 -17.50
N ASP A 141 10.99 -11.39 -17.16
CA ASP A 141 11.35 -11.07 -15.78
C ASP A 141 11.07 -9.63 -15.34
N SER A 142 10.71 -8.72 -16.27
CA SER A 142 10.45 -7.31 -15.96
C SER A 142 9.31 -6.76 -16.81
N ASN A 143 8.11 -6.67 -16.21
CA ASN A 143 6.88 -6.31 -16.90
C ASN A 143 5.85 -5.72 -15.94
N TYR A 144 4.54 -5.75 -16.27
CA TYR A 144 3.48 -5.27 -15.35
C TYR A 144 3.36 -6.10 -14.08
N CYS A 145 3.74 -7.38 -14.08
CA CYS A 145 3.63 -8.27 -12.92
C CYS A 145 4.89 -8.27 -12.06
N PHE A 146 6.07 -8.16 -12.68
CA PHE A 146 7.39 -8.33 -12.07
C PHE A 146 8.23 -7.06 -12.15
N GLY A 147 9.05 -6.85 -11.12
CA GLY A 147 9.89 -5.68 -10.91
C GLY A 147 9.50 -4.90 -9.66
N GLU A 148 10.31 -3.95 -9.29
CA GLU A 148 10.16 -3.13 -8.08
C GLU A 148 8.76 -2.54 -7.94
N GLY A 149 8.15 -2.72 -6.77
CA GLY A 149 6.81 -2.29 -6.43
C GLY A 149 5.69 -3.23 -6.92
N GLY A 150 6.02 -4.29 -7.68
CA GLY A 150 5.08 -5.31 -8.14
C GLY A 150 4.05 -4.79 -9.14
N ALA A 151 2.91 -5.49 -9.24
CA ALA A 151 1.88 -5.22 -10.24
C ALA A 151 1.15 -3.86 -10.05
N GLY A 152 1.24 -3.27 -8.85
CA GLY A 152 0.59 -1.99 -8.54
C GLY A 152 1.34 -0.74 -8.98
N THR A 153 2.64 -0.83 -9.20
CA THR A 153 3.53 0.35 -9.35
C THR A 153 3.11 1.32 -10.46
N PHE A 154 2.65 0.80 -11.58
CA PHE A 154 2.22 1.60 -12.73
C PHE A 154 0.70 1.63 -12.89
N SER A 155 -0.03 1.36 -11.80
CA SER A 155 -1.47 1.57 -11.71
C SER A 155 -1.78 2.92 -11.05
N ASP A 156 -3.05 3.24 -10.86
CA ASP A 156 -3.47 4.42 -10.07
C ASP A 156 -3.28 4.24 -8.55
N GLY A 157 -2.82 3.07 -8.10
CA GLY A 157 -2.51 2.82 -6.70
C GLY A 157 -3.73 2.86 -5.79
N LYS A 158 -4.84 2.22 -6.20
CA LYS A 158 -6.01 2.04 -5.34
C LYS A 158 -5.65 1.26 -4.09
N LEU A 159 -6.00 1.81 -2.93
CA LEU A 159 -5.64 1.25 -1.61
C LEU A 159 -6.84 0.69 -0.85
N PHE A 160 -8.05 0.87 -1.35
CA PHE A 160 -9.26 0.41 -0.66
C PHE A 160 -9.25 -1.10 -0.44
N THR A 161 -9.53 -1.51 0.78
CA THR A 161 -9.67 -2.92 1.16
C THR A 161 -10.83 -3.11 2.15
N ARG A 162 -11.47 -4.27 2.08
CA ARG A 162 -12.43 -4.74 3.10
C ARG A 162 -11.78 -5.63 4.16
N ALA A 163 -10.51 -5.96 4.00
CA ALA A 163 -9.78 -6.89 4.87
C ALA A 163 -9.27 -6.23 6.17
N THR A 164 -10.12 -5.45 6.85
CA THR A 164 -9.74 -4.70 8.06
C THR A 164 -9.51 -5.57 9.30
N LYS A 165 -9.97 -6.83 9.28
CA LYS A 165 -9.81 -7.76 10.39
C LYS A 165 -8.42 -8.41 10.47
N ARG A 166 -7.61 -8.32 9.40
CA ARG A 166 -6.30 -9.00 9.29
C ARG A 166 -5.11 -8.16 9.72
N GLY A 167 -5.31 -6.88 9.99
CA GLY A 167 -4.26 -5.97 10.42
C GLY A 167 -4.70 -4.51 10.35
N PRO A 168 -3.87 -3.60 10.91
CA PRO A 168 -4.16 -2.18 10.95
C PRO A 168 -3.92 -1.55 9.56
N VAL A 169 -4.95 -1.47 8.74
CA VAL A 169 -4.87 -0.87 7.39
C VAL A 169 -4.34 0.57 7.45
N ARG A 170 -4.68 1.29 8.53
CA ARG A 170 -4.21 2.66 8.78
C ARG A 170 -2.68 2.75 8.79
N ASP A 171 -2.01 1.78 9.37
CA ASP A 171 -0.55 1.73 9.45
C ASP A 171 0.11 1.66 8.07
N VAL A 172 -0.53 0.96 7.12
CA VAL A 172 -0.10 0.90 5.72
C VAL A 172 -0.20 2.29 5.06
N TYR A 173 -1.30 3.01 5.27
CA TYR A 173 -1.48 4.34 4.72
C TYR A 173 -0.49 5.34 5.31
N GLU A 174 -0.28 5.29 6.61
CA GLU A 174 0.71 6.12 7.30
C GLU A 174 2.13 5.86 6.82
N THR A 175 2.46 4.59 6.57
CA THR A 175 3.75 4.22 5.96
C THR A 175 3.90 4.82 4.56
N PHE A 176 2.87 4.79 3.73
CA PHE A 176 2.91 5.44 2.42
C PHE A 176 3.06 6.95 2.53
N VAL A 177 2.34 7.61 3.46
CA VAL A 177 2.47 9.06 3.68
C VAL A 177 3.87 9.42 4.17
N ALA A 178 4.44 8.64 5.09
CA ALA A 178 5.82 8.82 5.55
C ALA A 178 6.85 8.71 4.40
N HIS A 179 6.49 8.02 3.31
CA HIS A 179 7.32 7.86 2.12
C HIS A 179 6.87 8.75 0.94
N GLY A 180 6.08 9.79 1.21
CA GLY A 180 5.74 10.82 0.21
C GLY A 180 4.42 10.63 -0.53
N ALA A 181 3.55 9.73 -0.10
CA ALA A 181 2.18 9.68 -0.62
C ALA A 181 1.36 10.88 -0.14
N PRO A 182 0.32 11.29 -0.89
CA PRO A 182 -0.56 12.38 -0.50
C PRO A 182 -1.26 12.09 0.84
N ARG A 183 -1.32 13.08 1.72
CA ARG A 183 -1.99 12.95 3.04
C ARG A 183 -3.48 12.59 2.93
N GLN A 184 -4.13 12.94 1.82
CA GLN A 184 -5.52 12.63 1.55
C GLN A 184 -5.84 11.15 1.67
N ILE A 185 -4.89 10.24 1.39
CA ILE A 185 -5.13 8.80 1.56
C ILE A 185 -5.48 8.40 3.01
N LEU A 186 -5.20 9.26 3.98
CA LEU A 186 -5.54 9.03 5.38
C LEU A 186 -7.00 9.36 5.70
N THR A 187 -7.66 10.17 4.87
CA THR A 187 -9.02 10.67 5.09
C THR A 187 -10.04 10.12 4.09
N ASP A 188 -9.61 9.83 2.87
CA ASP A 188 -10.49 9.31 1.82
C ASP A 188 -11.02 7.92 2.16
N ALA A 189 -12.31 7.68 1.95
CA ALA A 189 -12.92 6.35 2.13
C ALA A 189 -12.42 5.33 1.09
N HIS A 190 -12.07 5.80 -0.10
CA HIS A 190 -11.52 5.00 -1.21
C HIS A 190 -10.20 5.61 -1.70
N PRO A 191 -9.14 5.53 -0.88
CA PRO A 191 -7.90 6.23 -1.18
C PRO A 191 -7.16 5.64 -2.38
N HIS A 192 -6.46 6.50 -3.11
CA HIS A 192 -5.52 6.12 -4.16
C HIS A 192 -4.33 7.09 -4.18
N ILE A 193 -3.16 6.60 -4.58
CA ILE A 193 -1.93 7.41 -4.57
C ILE A 193 -1.77 8.18 -5.88
N GLY A 194 -2.14 7.57 -6.98
CA GLY A 194 -1.93 8.10 -8.34
C GLY A 194 -0.70 7.52 -9.03
N SER A 195 -0.84 7.23 -10.32
CA SER A 195 0.17 6.56 -11.15
C SER A 195 1.50 7.31 -11.27
N ASN A 196 1.47 8.65 -11.17
CA ASN A 196 2.66 9.48 -11.24
C ASN A 196 3.43 9.56 -9.91
N LEU A 197 2.76 9.33 -8.78
CA LEU A 197 3.35 9.47 -7.45
C LEU A 197 3.84 8.13 -6.90
N LEU A 198 3.13 7.04 -7.17
CA LEU A 198 3.45 5.73 -6.62
C LEU A 198 4.89 5.27 -6.90
N PRO A 199 5.47 5.47 -8.10
CA PRO A 199 6.89 5.16 -8.35
C PRO A 199 7.86 5.88 -7.40
N ASN A 200 7.53 7.11 -6.99
CA ASN A 200 8.39 7.88 -6.07
C ASN A 200 8.27 7.35 -4.63
N VAL A 201 7.07 6.96 -4.20
CA VAL A 201 6.85 6.31 -2.90
C VAL A 201 7.62 4.99 -2.82
N VAL A 202 7.58 4.18 -3.87
CA VAL A 202 8.34 2.92 -3.96
C VAL A 202 9.84 3.17 -3.84
N LYS A 203 10.39 4.19 -4.54
CA LYS A 203 11.81 4.59 -4.41
C LYS A 203 12.15 5.05 -2.99
N ALA A 204 11.26 5.78 -2.34
CA ALA A 204 11.48 6.25 -0.97
C ALA A 204 11.54 5.07 0.02
N ILE A 205 10.65 4.07 -0.13
CA ILE A 205 10.69 2.84 0.66
C ILE A 205 12.01 2.09 0.45
N ARG A 206 12.44 1.90 -0.82
CA ARG A 206 13.75 1.31 -1.12
C ARG A 206 14.87 2.04 -0.42
N LYS A 207 14.88 3.37 -0.48
CA LYS A 207 15.90 4.20 0.17
C LYS A 207 15.94 3.96 1.68
N SER A 208 14.79 3.91 2.34
CA SER A 208 14.71 3.63 3.78
C SER A 208 15.28 2.25 4.13
N ILE A 209 14.96 1.22 3.33
CA ILE A 209 15.48 -0.14 3.54
C ILE A 209 17.01 -0.14 3.43
N LEU A 210 17.57 0.46 2.38
CA LEU A 210 19.02 0.49 2.16
C LEU A 210 19.74 1.31 3.23
N GLN A 211 19.19 2.46 3.63
CA GLN A 211 19.77 3.31 4.68
C GLN A 211 19.79 2.63 6.05
N ALA A 212 18.83 1.76 6.32
CA ALA A 212 18.79 0.98 7.55
C ALA A 212 19.64 -0.31 7.50
N GLY A 213 20.40 -0.54 6.42
CA GLY A 213 21.31 -1.69 6.31
C GLY A 213 20.70 -2.95 5.70
N GLY A 214 19.49 -2.86 5.13
CA GLY A 214 18.93 -3.92 4.28
C GLY A 214 19.62 -3.98 2.91
N GLU A 215 19.43 -5.07 2.20
CA GLU A 215 19.96 -5.28 0.85
C GLU A 215 18.84 -5.54 -0.15
N ILE A 216 19.02 -5.09 -1.39
CA ILE A 216 18.06 -5.31 -2.47
C ILE A 216 18.83 -5.67 -3.73
N HIS A 217 18.56 -6.84 -4.29
CA HIS A 217 19.17 -7.37 -5.50
C HIS A 217 18.10 -7.46 -6.60
N PHE A 218 18.27 -6.64 -7.63
CA PHE A 218 17.46 -6.71 -8.85
C PHE A 218 18.04 -7.72 -9.84
N ASN A 219 17.24 -8.14 -10.82
CA ASN A 219 17.58 -9.20 -11.77
C ASN A 219 18.04 -10.48 -11.04
N ALA A 220 17.37 -10.81 -9.94
CA ALA A 220 17.65 -11.95 -9.08
C ALA A 220 16.45 -12.91 -9.08
N ARG A 221 16.27 -13.66 -10.18
CA ARG A 221 15.23 -14.66 -10.29
C ARG A 221 15.60 -15.91 -9.50
N VAL A 222 14.81 -16.23 -8.48
CA VAL A 222 14.99 -17.44 -7.67
C VAL A 222 14.43 -18.65 -8.42
N GLU A 223 15.21 -19.72 -8.49
CA GLU A 223 14.85 -20.98 -9.18
C GLU A 223 14.83 -22.20 -8.26
N HIS A 224 15.51 -22.17 -7.10
CA HIS A 224 15.53 -23.29 -6.15
C HIS A 224 15.57 -22.83 -4.70
N LEU A 225 15.04 -23.70 -3.83
CA LEU A 225 15.24 -23.57 -2.39
C LEU A 225 16.49 -24.37 -1.97
N LEU A 226 17.39 -23.73 -1.25
CA LEU A 226 18.52 -24.41 -0.60
C LEU A 226 18.05 -25.04 0.70
N ARG A 227 18.27 -26.35 0.87
CA ARG A 227 17.87 -27.11 2.05
C ARG A 227 19.06 -27.55 2.88
N SER A 228 18.79 -27.82 4.17
CA SER A 228 19.74 -28.54 5.03
C SER A 228 19.95 -29.98 4.51
N ALA A 229 21.06 -30.60 4.93
CA ALA A 229 21.41 -31.95 4.51
C ALA A 229 20.34 -33.01 4.84
N ASP A 230 19.59 -32.80 5.92
CA ASP A 230 18.44 -33.64 6.30
C ASP A 230 17.13 -33.30 5.57
N GLY A 231 17.15 -32.30 4.68
CA GLY A 231 15.98 -31.82 3.90
C GLY A 231 14.89 -31.11 4.71
N ARG A 232 15.06 -30.97 6.03
CA ARG A 232 13.99 -30.48 6.93
C ARG A 232 13.89 -28.97 7.04
N ARG A 233 14.94 -28.24 6.66
CA ARG A 233 14.99 -26.77 6.77
C ARG A 233 15.37 -26.14 5.45
N VAL A 234 14.74 -25.04 5.15
CA VAL A 234 15.21 -24.12 4.08
C VAL A 234 16.30 -23.23 4.65
N ARG A 235 17.48 -23.25 4.05
CA ARG A 235 18.65 -22.43 4.43
C ARG A 235 18.82 -21.20 3.59
N GLY A 236 18.17 -21.15 2.44
CA GLY A 236 18.33 -20.07 1.50
C GLY A 236 17.69 -20.35 0.15
N VAL A 237 18.16 -19.66 -0.88
CA VAL A 237 17.69 -19.82 -2.25
C VAL A 237 18.86 -19.73 -3.24
N ALA A 238 18.69 -20.37 -4.40
CA ALA A 238 19.57 -20.23 -5.56
C ALA A 238 18.86 -19.47 -6.68
N CYS A 239 19.58 -18.54 -7.31
CA CYS A 239 19.08 -17.74 -8.42
C CYS A 239 19.50 -18.35 -9.77
N ALA A 240 18.80 -17.97 -10.84
CA ALA A 240 19.04 -18.38 -12.23
C ALA A 240 20.46 -18.07 -12.73
N ASP A 241 21.11 -17.07 -12.18
CA ASP A 241 22.45 -16.64 -12.54
C ASP A 241 23.56 -17.32 -11.71
N GLY A 242 23.19 -18.31 -10.90
CA GLY A 242 24.11 -19.09 -10.07
C GLY A 242 24.42 -18.46 -8.71
N ARG A 243 23.93 -17.26 -8.40
CA ARG A 243 24.10 -16.70 -7.04
C ARG A 243 23.28 -17.49 -6.03
N GLU A 244 23.86 -17.75 -4.88
CA GLU A 244 23.18 -18.35 -3.73
C GLU A 244 23.14 -17.38 -2.55
N PHE A 245 22.03 -17.40 -1.84
CA PHE A 245 21.82 -16.56 -0.65
C PHE A 245 21.35 -17.43 0.49
N GLU A 246 22.09 -17.41 1.58
CA GLU A 246 21.72 -18.09 2.81
C GLU A 246 21.06 -17.14 3.81
N ALA A 247 20.11 -17.63 4.61
CA ALA A 247 19.40 -16.87 5.60
C ALA A 247 18.79 -17.73 6.71
N ASN A 248 18.41 -17.08 7.79
CA ASN A 248 17.69 -17.71 8.90
C ASN A 248 16.22 -18.03 8.56
N ALA A 249 15.64 -17.26 7.63
CA ALA A 249 14.28 -17.45 7.15
C ALA A 249 14.14 -17.00 5.70
N VAL A 250 13.23 -17.63 4.94
CA VAL A 250 12.87 -17.28 3.56
C VAL A 250 11.39 -16.97 3.49
N LEU A 251 11.05 -15.77 3.01
CA LEU A 251 9.69 -15.32 2.74
C LEU A 251 9.46 -15.24 1.24
N LEU A 252 8.51 -16.02 0.72
CA LEU A 252 8.08 -15.94 -0.67
C LEU A 252 6.97 -14.90 -0.82
N ALA A 253 7.27 -13.78 -1.47
CA ALA A 253 6.37 -12.66 -1.74
C ALA A 253 6.22 -12.41 -3.26
N THR A 254 6.20 -13.47 -4.04
CA THR A 254 6.36 -13.49 -5.51
C THR A 254 5.11 -13.07 -6.29
N GLY A 255 3.98 -12.88 -5.60
CA GLY A 255 2.70 -12.57 -6.22
C GLY A 255 2.06 -13.76 -6.94
N HIS A 256 0.84 -13.56 -7.44
CA HIS A 256 0.05 -14.64 -8.04
C HIS A 256 0.44 -15.00 -9.49
N SER A 257 1.20 -14.14 -10.17
CA SER A 257 1.58 -14.35 -11.57
C SER A 257 2.85 -15.19 -11.75
N ALA A 258 3.59 -15.46 -10.67
CA ALA A 258 4.84 -16.23 -10.69
C ALA A 258 4.57 -17.75 -10.76
N ARG A 259 4.04 -18.22 -11.91
CA ARG A 259 3.69 -19.63 -12.10
C ARG A 259 4.89 -20.56 -12.07
N ASP A 260 6.04 -20.08 -12.48
CA ASP A 260 7.33 -20.76 -12.39
C ASP A 260 7.71 -21.09 -10.94
N VAL A 261 7.44 -20.18 -10.01
CA VAL A 261 7.69 -20.41 -8.57
C VAL A 261 6.80 -21.54 -8.04
N TYR A 262 5.52 -21.61 -8.44
CA TYR A 262 4.67 -22.75 -8.05
C TYR A 262 5.22 -24.08 -8.58
N ARG A 263 5.72 -24.11 -9.83
CA ARG A 263 6.35 -25.31 -10.41
C ARG A 263 7.64 -25.68 -9.68
N MET A 264 8.46 -24.68 -9.36
CA MET A 264 9.67 -24.85 -8.56
C MET A 264 9.34 -25.48 -7.20
N LEU A 265 8.35 -24.95 -6.47
CA LEU A 265 7.96 -25.47 -5.16
C LEU A 265 7.48 -26.93 -5.24
N LEU A 266 6.71 -27.28 -6.29
CA LEU A 266 6.29 -28.67 -6.53
C LEU A 266 7.49 -29.58 -6.84
N ALA A 267 8.42 -29.13 -7.68
CA ALA A 267 9.63 -29.86 -8.01
C ALA A 267 10.53 -30.08 -6.79
N ASP A 268 10.58 -29.07 -5.91
CA ASP A 268 11.30 -29.15 -4.63
C ASP A 268 10.53 -29.97 -3.57
N GLY A 269 9.41 -30.60 -3.93
CA GLY A 269 8.66 -31.51 -3.06
C GLY A 269 7.81 -30.83 -1.99
N LEU A 270 7.44 -29.55 -2.18
CA LEU A 270 6.47 -28.90 -1.31
C LEU A 270 5.04 -29.28 -1.71
N VAL A 271 4.19 -29.41 -0.72
CA VAL A 271 2.76 -29.69 -0.94
C VAL A 271 2.04 -28.37 -1.25
N LEU A 272 1.37 -28.32 -2.40
CA LEU A 272 0.53 -27.20 -2.79
C LEU A 272 -0.94 -27.62 -2.79
N GLU A 273 -1.79 -26.81 -2.19
CA GLU A 273 -3.24 -26.99 -2.19
C GLU A 273 -3.89 -26.09 -3.24
N GLN A 274 -4.81 -26.63 -4.00
CA GLN A 274 -5.65 -25.85 -4.90
C GLN A 274 -6.67 -25.03 -4.11
N LYS A 275 -6.77 -23.74 -4.42
CA LYS A 275 -7.76 -22.85 -3.81
C LYS A 275 -8.60 -22.15 -4.86
N PRO A 276 -9.91 -21.93 -4.60
CA PRO A 276 -10.76 -21.17 -5.50
C PRO A 276 -10.32 -19.72 -5.57
N PHE A 277 -10.57 -19.08 -6.71
CA PHE A 277 -10.32 -17.66 -6.92
C PHE A 277 -11.53 -17.01 -7.61
N ALA A 278 -11.67 -15.70 -7.44
CA ALA A 278 -12.71 -14.93 -8.10
C ALA A 278 -12.26 -14.51 -9.50
N VAL A 279 -13.14 -14.67 -10.47
CA VAL A 279 -12.96 -14.21 -11.85
C VAL A 279 -13.91 -13.06 -12.11
N GLY A 280 -13.44 -12.03 -12.80
CA GLY A 280 -14.24 -10.92 -13.24
C GLY A 280 -13.75 -10.37 -14.57
N VAL A 281 -14.55 -9.50 -15.17
CA VAL A 281 -14.22 -8.80 -16.40
C VAL A 281 -14.15 -7.30 -16.15
N ARG A 282 -13.35 -6.59 -16.94
CA ARG A 282 -13.39 -5.14 -17.03
C ARG A 282 -14.44 -4.76 -18.06
N ILE A 283 -15.32 -3.84 -17.68
CA ILE A 283 -16.28 -3.21 -18.58
C ILE A 283 -15.91 -1.73 -18.68
N GLU A 284 -15.91 -1.20 -19.89
CA GLU A 284 -15.70 0.22 -20.16
C GLU A 284 -16.99 0.82 -20.75
N HIS A 285 -17.32 2.01 -20.32
CA HIS A 285 -18.45 2.78 -20.78
C HIS A 285 -18.01 4.20 -21.14
N PRO A 286 -18.68 4.88 -22.10
CA PRO A 286 -18.50 6.32 -22.27
C PRO A 286 -18.78 7.07 -20.98
N GLN A 287 -17.95 8.07 -20.65
CA GLN A 287 -18.07 8.82 -19.39
C GLN A 287 -19.47 9.44 -19.24
N ALA A 288 -20.03 10.03 -20.31
CA ALA A 288 -21.37 10.60 -20.29
C ALA A 288 -22.47 9.59 -19.87
N PHE A 289 -22.31 8.31 -20.26
CA PHE A 289 -23.25 7.27 -19.82
C PHE A 289 -23.16 7.03 -18.31
N VAL A 290 -21.95 6.99 -17.77
CA VAL A 290 -21.71 6.82 -16.33
C VAL A 290 -22.24 8.02 -15.56
N ASP A 291 -21.96 9.23 -16.03
CA ASP A 291 -22.37 10.48 -15.38
C ASP A 291 -23.90 10.58 -15.31
N ALA A 292 -24.58 10.31 -16.41
CA ALA A 292 -26.03 10.34 -16.45
C ALA A 292 -26.69 9.29 -15.55
N ARG A 293 -26.10 8.08 -15.44
CA ARG A 293 -26.69 6.97 -14.67
C ARG A 293 -26.32 6.99 -13.19
N GLN A 294 -25.08 7.36 -12.87
CA GLN A 294 -24.56 7.31 -11.50
C GLN A 294 -24.68 8.65 -10.76
N TYR A 295 -24.47 9.76 -11.46
CA TYR A 295 -24.39 11.08 -10.85
C TYR A 295 -25.54 12.00 -11.26
N HIS A 296 -26.36 11.58 -12.22
CA HIS A 296 -27.51 12.33 -12.73
C HIS A 296 -27.14 13.70 -13.33
N LEU A 297 -25.94 13.78 -13.94
CA LEU A 297 -25.39 14.94 -14.61
C LEU A 297 -25.74 14.97 -16.10
#